data_0a4a05615bc095f32f23bbbb2755d34c
#
_entry.id   0a4a05615bc095f32f23bbbb2755d34c
#
_cell.length_a   1.000
_cell.length_b   1.000
_cell.length_c   1.000
_cell.angle_alpha   90.00
_cell.angle_beta   90.00
_cell.angle_gamma   90.00
#
_symmetry.space_group_name_H-M   'P 1'
#
loop_
_entity.id
_entity.type
_entity.pdbx_description
1 polymer ?
#
loop_
_entity_poly.entity_id
_entity_poly.type
_entity_poly.pdbx_seq_one_letter_code
_entity_poly.pdbx_strand_id
1 'polypeptide(L)'
;MQLRHQLRDQINSGLVGIVSEGTDETVDMALALTAQADHDRLRLLPIAGAGASQSAEDVMLTRGIDFGIVQIDVLDEIKRNPPFPGVENYLQYITHLYDRQVQILAGPDIQSIDELRGKNVNFGLRDSGTYTTATTIFKALGVEPDVTNLPHPLALDKLRRGEISALVYVATKPSRLFQDIRPDENLHFLPITGSLPTNYTPITITSNDYPEQVSNDAPVKTVQVGTVLVAYNWPTNSERYQRVNHFVQAFFEHIKDIQASHPKWHQFDITSLVSGWTRFSPAEQWLKKAGLTPEESKTTVVDLDTKQREGLFKDFAQREALFREFAAYQKEHRPTIVAYDNH
;
A
#
# COMPACT_ATOMS: atom_id res chain seq x y z
N MET A 1 6.18 -40.47 14.61
CA MET A 1 5.90 -39.61 13.44
C MET A 1 4.56 -38.86 13.55
N GLN A 2 3.46 -39.51 13.92
CA GLN A 2 2.14 -38.85 14.05
C GLN A 2 2.12 -37.65 14.99
N LEU A 3 2.73 -37.72 16.17
CA LEU A 3 2.78 -36.58 17.11
C LEU A 3 3.50 -35.36 16.54
N ARG A 4 4.58 -35.56 15.77
CA ARG A 4 5.31 -34.46 15.09
C ARG A 4 4.46 -33.84 13.97
N HIS A 5 3.65 -34.62 13.26
CA HIS A 5 2.71 -34.09 12.26
C HIS A 5 1.60 -33.28 12.93
N GLN A 6 1.01 -33.79 14.00
CA GLN A 6 -0.03 -33.09 14.76
C GLN A 6 0.48 -31.79 15.38
N LEU A 7 1.68 -31.78 15.97
CA LEU A 7 2.31 -30.58 16.50
C LEU A 7 2.62 -29.55 15.40
N ARG A 8 3.12 -30.01 14.26
CA ARG A 8 3.36 -29.14 13.10
C ARG A 8 2.07 -28.54 12.56
N ASP A 9 1.02 -29.34 12.48
CA ASP A 9 -0.28 -28.89 11.98
C ASP A 9 -0.94 -27.92 12.96
N GLN A 10 -0.81 -28.13 14.28
CA GLN A 10 -1.21 -27.21 15.31
C GLN A 10 -0.41 -25.88 15.26
N ILE A 11 0.91 -25.96 15.07
CA ILE A 11 1.76 -24.77 14.95
C ILE A 11 1.44 -23.98 13.69
N ASN A 12 1.10 -24.65 12.59
CA ASN A 12 0.79 -24.00 11.32
C ASN A 12 -0.69 -23.59 11.18
N SER A 13 -1.57 -24.10 12.01
CA SER A 13 -3.01 -23.80 11.94
C SER A 13 -3.34 -22.32 12.22
N GLY A 14 -2.48 -21.62 12.97
CA GLY A 14 -2.60 -20.19 13.28
C GLY A 14 -1.74 -19.27 12.40
N LEU A 15 -1.03 -19.79 11.37
CA LEU A 15 -0.18 -18.98 10.54
C LEU A 15 -1.00 -18.13 9.57
N VAL A 16 -0.72 -16.82 9.56
CA VAL A 16 -1.37 -15.80 8.74
C VAL A 16 -0.30 -15.00 8.01
N GLY A 17 -0.34 -14.98 6.69
CA GLY A 17 0.60 -14.21 5.87
C GLY A 17 0.15 -12.77 5.68
N ILE A 18 1.05 -11.82 5.90
CA ILE A 18 0.85 -10.42 5.58
C ILE A 18 1.91 -9.95 4.59
N VAL A 19 1.48 -9.52 3.42
CA VAL A 19 2.37 -8.98 2.38
C VAL A 19 2.34 -7.45 2.40
N SER A 20 3.49 -6.85 2.21
CA SER A 20 3.62 -5.41 2.04
C SER A 20 4.65 -5.07 0.98
N GLU A 21 4.53 -3.90 0.36
CA GLU A 21 5.62 -3.34 -0.43
C GLU A 21 6.90 -3.32 0.42
N GLY A 22 8.05 -3.63 -0.18
CA GLY A 22 9.33 -3.74 0.55
C GLY A 22 9.94 -2.40 0.99
N THR A 23 9.10 -1.39 1.27
CA THR A 23 9.54 -0.12 1.87
C THR A 23 9.68 -0.26 3.37
N ASP A 24 10.63 0.48 3.97
CA ASP A 24 10.90 0.43 5.41
C ASP A 24 9.62 0.57 6.25
N GLU A 25 8.73 1.47 5.87
CA GLU A 25 7.50 1.80 6.60
C GLU A 25 6.47 0.67 6.60
N THR A 26 6.28 0.04 5.45
CA THR A 26 5.33 -1.07 5.33
C THR A 26 5.86 -2.32 6.01
N VAL A 27 7.17 -2.52 6.01
CA VAL A 27 7.84 -3.58 6.76
C VAL A 27 7.73 -3.33 8.27
N ASP A 28 8.00 -2.10 8.74
CA ASP A 28 7.85 -1.71 10.15
C ASP A 28 6.41 -1.94 10.63
N MET A 29 5.41 -1.60 9.81
CA MET A 29 4.00 -1.86 10.11
C MET A 29 3.70 -3.36 10.18
N ALA A 30 4.17 -4.14 9.23
CA ALA A 30 3.96 -5.59 9.23
C ALA A 30 4.60 -6.25 10.46
N LEU A 31 5.77 -5.78 10.89
CA LEU A 31 6.44 -6.23 12.11
C LEU A 31 5.66 -5.86 13.38
N ALA A 32 5.10 -4.63 13.44
CA ALA A 32 4.27 -4.21 14.56
C ALA A 32 2.99 -5.05 14.68
N LEU A 33 2.33 -5.33 13.56
CA LEU A 33 1.17 -6.22 13.53
C LEU A 33 1.54 -7.63 13.98
N THR A 34 2.74 -8.11 13.60
CA THR A 34 3.25 -9.42 14.02
C THR A 34 3.46 -9.47 15.54
N ALA A 35 4.06 -8.45 16.13
CA ALA A 35 4.29 -8.39 17.56
C ALA A 35 3.00 -8.44 18.38
N GLN A 36 1.93 -7.78 17.90
CA GLN A 36 0.62 -7.82 18.57
C GLN A 36 -0.08 -9.18 18.38
N ALA A 37 0.03 -9.78 17.22
CA ALA A 37 -0.58 -11.07 16.94
C ALA A 37 -0.05 -12.19 17.86
N ASP A 38 1.20 -12.14 18.27
CA ASP A 38 1.80 -13.13 19.19
C ASP A 38 1.11 -13.15 20.57
N HIS A 39 0.56 -12.03 21.04
CA HIS A 39 -0.18 -11.98 22.30
C HIS A 39 -1.48 -12.79 22.26
N ASP A 40 -2.09 -12.91 21.09
CA ASP A 40 -3.36 -13.63 20.88
C ASP A 40 -3.17 -15.04 20.28
N ARG A 41 -1.96 -15.60 20.39
CA ARG A 41 -1.60 -16.92 19.85
C ARG A 41 -1.77 -17.01 18.32
N LEU A 42 -1.79 -15.88 17.64
CA LEU A 42 -1.71 -15.78 16.20
C LEU A 42 -0.24 -15.70 15.79
N ARG A 43 0.08 -16.30 14.66
CA ARG A 43 1.42 -16.21 14.08
C ARG A 43 1.32 -15.49 12.75
N LEU A 44 1.72 -14.21 12.75
CA LEU A 44 1.84 -13.44 11.53
C LEU A 44 3.21 -13.70 10.89
N LEU A 45 3.20 -13.91 9.59
CA LEU A 45 4.40 -13.98 8.77
C LEU A 45 4.46 -12.74 7.88
N PRO A 46 5.31 -11.76 8.19
CA PRO A 46 5.54 -10.61 7.31
C PRO A 46 6.30 -11.06 6.06
N ILE A 47 5.83 -10.62 4.90
CA ILE A 47 6.37 -10.97 3.58
C ILE A 47 6.63 -9.66 2.84
N ALA A 48 7.89 -9.46 2.43
CA ALA A 48 8.23 -8.35 1.56
C ALA A 48 7.83 -8.69 0.12
N GLY A 49 6.84 -7.96 -0.40
CA GLY A 49 6.39 -8.03 -1.79
C GLY A 49 7.25 -7.16 -2.72
N ALA A 50 7.10 -7.36 -4.02
CA ALA A 50 7.82 -6.57 -5.01
C ALA A 50 7.21 -5.17 -5.24
N GLY A 51 5.94 -4.96 -4.83
CA GLY A 51 5.25 -3.68 -4.95
C GLY A 51 3.83 -3.72 -4.44
N ALA A 52 3.18 -2.55 -4.39
CA ALA A 52 1.84 -2.40 -3.83
C ALA A 52 0.76 -3.09 -4.68
N SER A 53 0.86 -3.01 -6.02
CA SER A 53 -0.07 -3.69 -6.93
C SER A 53 0.03 -5.20 -6.78
N GLN A 54 1.25 -5.74 -6.77
CA GLN A 54 1.47 -7.17 -6.53
C GLN A 54 0.98 -7.60 -5.15
N SER A 55 1.16 -6.78 -4.11
CA SER A 55 0.68 -7.10 -2.76
C SER A 55 -0.84 -7.29 -2.73
N ALA A 56 -1.60 -6.46 -3.45
CA ALA A 56 -3.04 -6.63 -3.57
C ALA A 56 -3.43 -7.90 -4.35
N GLU A 57 -2.73 -8.20 -5.44
CA GLU A 57 -2.93 -9.42 -6.22
C GLU A 57 -2.56 -10.67 -5.41
N ASP A 58 -1.48 -10.63 -4.65
CA ASP A 58 -1.04 -11.73 -3.80
C ASP A 58 -2.08 -12.09 -2.73
N VAL A 59 -2.77 -11.10 -2.14
CA VAL A 59 -3.87 -11.36 -1.21
C VAL A 59 -5.01 -12.14 -1.88
N MET A 60 -5.29 -11.87 -3.16
CA MET A 60 -6.35 -12.54 -3.90
C MET A 60 -5.94 -13.92 -4.41
N LEU A 61 -4.69 -14.07 -4.86
CA LEU A 61 -4.29 -15.18 -5.73
C LEU A 61 -3.24 -16.09 -5.08
N THR A 62 -2.42 -15.60 -4.14
CA THR A 62 -1.29 -16.36 -3.60
C THR A 62 -1.69 -17.12 -2.33
N ARG A 63 -1.48 -18.45 -2.35
CA ARG A 63 -1.77 -19.30 -1.20
C ARG A 63 -0.85 -18.94 -0.03
N GLY A 64 -1.44 -18.72 1.16
CA GLY A 64 -0.70 -18.41 2.37
C GLY A 64 -0.57 -16.91 2.65
N ILE A 65 -1.03 -16.05 1.76
CA ILE A 65 -1.19 -14.61 1.97
C ILE A 65 -2.65 -14.36 2.37
N ASP A 66 -2.85 -13.73 3.50
CA ASP A 66 -4.18 -13.45 4.05
C ASP A 66 -4.47 -11.95 4.10
N PHE A 67 -3.42 -11.13 4.26
CA PHE A 67 -3.49 -9.68 4.35
C PHE A 67 -2.48 -9.01 3.44
N GLY A 68 -2.82 -7.80 3.01
CA GLY A 68 -1.93 -6.90 2.29
C GLY A 68 -1.98 -5.48 2.86
N ILE A 69 -0.84 -4.80 2.86
CA ILE A 69 -0.76 -3.36 3.11
C ILE A 69 -0.65 -2.67 1.76
N VAL A 70 -1.70 -1.92 1.37
CA VAL A 70 -1.85 -1.37 0.02
C VAL A 70 -2.29 0.10 0.09
N GLN A 71 -1.82 0.92 -0.85
CA GLN A 71 -2.30 2.30 -1.00
C GLN A 71 -3.69 2.33 -1.63
N ILE A 72 -4.50 3.32 -1.27
CA ILE A 72 -5.88 3.46 -1.77
C ILE A 72 -5.90 3.70 -3.28
N ASP A 73 -4.98 4.50 -3.82
CA ASP A 73 -4.89 4.76 -5.27
C ASP A 73 -4.47 3.53 -6.08
N VAL A 74 -3.71 2.61 -5.48
CA VAL A 74 -3.41 1.29 -6.08
C VAL A 74 -4.69 0.45 -6.15
N LEU A 75 -5.52 0.46 -5.12
CA LEU A 75 -6.81 -0.22 -5.16
C LEU A 75 -7.72 0.38 -6.23
N ASP A 76 -7.73 1.70 -6.37
CA ASP A 76 -8.49 2.40 -7.42
C ASP A 76 -7.96 2.09 -8.82
N GLU A 77 -6.65 1.91 -8.97
CA GLU A 77 -6.04 1.49 -10.25
C GLU A 77 -6.44 0.06 -10.60
N ILE A 78 -6.38 -0.86 -9.65
CA ILE A 78 -6.82 -2.26 -9.82
C ILE A 78 -8.31 -2.30 -10.22
N LYS A 79 -9.14 -1.41 -9.68
CA LYS A 79 -10.56 -1.32 -10.04
C LYS A 79 -10.78 -0.74 -11.43
N ARG A 80 -9.97 0.22 -11.86
CA ARG A 80 -10.03 0.82 -13.20
C ARG A 80 -9.48 -0.12 -14.29
N ASN A 81 -8.42 -0.84 -13.97
CA ASN A 81 -7.73 -1.78 -14.84
C ASN A 81 -7.63 -3.15 -14.15
N PRO A 82 -8.78 -3.84 -13.99
CA PRO A 82 -8.81 -5.07 -13.21
C PRO A 82 -8.06 -6.21 -13.90
N PRO A 83 -7.24 -6.99 -13.15
CA PRO A 83 -6.57 -8.18 -13.69
C PRO A 83 -7.57 -9.26 -14.11
N PHE A 84 -8.79 -9.22 -13.57
CA PHE A 84 -9.92 -10.05 -13.95
C PHE A 84 -11.25 -9.37 -13.55
N PRO A 85 -12.37 -9.70 -14.20
CA PRO A 85 -13.68 -9.09 -13.92
C PRO A 85 -14.14 -9.29 -12.47
N GLY A 86 -14.65 -8.24 -11.83
CA GLY A 86 -15.23 -8.31 -10.49
C GLY A 86 -14.20 -8.38 -9.36
N VAL A 87 -12.97 -7.88 -9.60
CA VAL A 87 -11.88 -7.87 -8.62
C VAL A 87 -12.29 -7.28 -7.26
N GLU A 88 -13.16 -6.30 -7.25
CA GLU A 88 -13.70 -5.64 -6.05
C GLU A 88 -14.51 -6.56 -5.13
N ASN A 89 -14.97 -7.72 -5.66
CA ASN A 89 -15.68 -8.71 -4.87
C ASN A 89 -14.73 -9.64 -4.10
N TYR A 90 -13.44 -9.65 -4.44
CA TYR A 90 -12.44 -10.53 -3.85
C TYR A 90 -11.59 -9.86 -2.78
N LEU A 91 -11.53 -8.53 -2.77
CA LEU A 91 -10.82 -7.76 -1.76
C LEU A 91 -11.79 -6.97 -0.88
N GLN A 92 -11.51 -6.96 0.41
CA GLN A 92 -12.18 -6.10 1.39
C GLN A 92 -11.11 -5.39 2.20
N TYR A 93 -11.32 -4.10 2.53
CA TYR A 93 -10.42 -3.42 3.45
C TYR A 93 -10.85 -3.69 4.90
N ILE A 94 -9.87 -3.78 5.79
CA ILE A 94 -10.10 -3.91 7.23
C ILE A 94 -10.17 -2.52 7.84
N THR A 95 -9.12 -1.73 7.62
CA THR A 95 -9.01 -0.39 8.17
C THR A 95 -8.02 0.45 7.38
N HIS A 96 -8.18 1.77 7.45
CA HIS A 96 -7.13 2.73 7.10
C HIS A 96 -6.01 2.64 8.15
N LEU A 97 -4.76 2.65 7.71
CA LEU A 97 -3.58 2.56 8.57
C LEU A 97 -2.95 3.95 8.76
N TYR A 98 -2.27 4.46 7.75
CA TYR A 98 -1.56 5.73 7.79
C TYR A 98 -1.50 6.35 6.38
N ASP A 99 -1.19 7.64 6.33
CA ASP A 99 -1.01 8.36 5.08
C ASP A 99 0.46 8.45 4.68
N ARG A 100 0.73 8.33 3.39
CA ARG A 100 2.03 8.51 2.77
C ARG A 100 2.02 9.80 1.97
N GLN A 101 3.03 10.64 2.18
CA GLN A 101 3.15 11.93 1.50
C GLN A 101 3.89 11.77 0.18
N VAL A 102 3.39 12.48 -0.83
CA VAL A 102 4.05 12.53 -2.13
C VAL A 102 5.17 13.56 -2.07
N GLN A 103 6.39 13.11 -2.24
CA GLN A 103 7.59 13.91 -2.12
C GLN A 103 8.29 13.91 -3.49
N ILE A 104 8.32 15.06 -4.15
CA ILE A 104 9.03 15.25 -5.43
C ILE A 104 10.30 16.02 -5.14
N LEU A 105 11.45 15.35 -5.16
CA LEU A 105 12.75 15.96 -4.99
C LEU A 105 13.35 16.28 -6.35
N ALA A 106 13.80 17.50 -6.55
CA ALA A 106 14.33 17.99 -7.82
C ALA A 106 15.72 18.61 -7.70
N GLY A 107 16.43 18.65 -8.81
CA GLY A 107 17.68 19.38 -8.95
C GLY A 107 17.48 20.89 -9.02
N PRO A 108 18.59 21.69 -8.93
CA PRO A 108 18.53 23.15 -8.78
C PRO A 108 17.87 23.88 -9.96
N ASP A 109 17.89 23.29 -11.14
CA ASP A 109 17.39 23.91 -12.38
C ASP A 109 15.88 23.76 -12.59
N ILE A 110 15.18 23.04 -11.72
CA ILE A 110 13.74 22.74 -11.80
C ILE A 110 13.03 23.41 -10.63
N GLN A 111 12.11 24.32 -10.92
CA GLN A 111 11.39 25.09 -9.89
C GLN A 111 9.90 24.71 -9.78
N SER A 112 9.37 23.99 -10.77
CA SER A 112 7.97 23.58 -10.80
C SER A 112 7.79 22.22 -11.46
N ILE A 113 6.64 21.57 -11.19
CA ILE A 113 6.29 20.29 -11.83
C ILE A 113 6.14 20.47 -13.35
N ASP A 114 5.66 21.60 -13.84
CA ASP A 114 5.48 21.88 -15.26
C ASP A 114 6.80 21.83 -16.03
N GLU A 115 7.91 22.20 -15.41
CA GLU A 115 9.25 22.18 -16.01
C GLU A 115 9.80 20.74 -16.16
N LEU A 116 9.14 19.77 -15.54
CA LEU A 116 9.49 18.35 -15.70
C LEU A 116 9.01 17.74 -17.02
N ARG A 117 8.24 18.47 -17.81
CA ARG A 117 7.79 18.01 -19.15
C ARG A 117 8.99 17.66 -20.04
N GLY A 118 9.05 16.40 -20.52
CA GLY A 118 10.17 15.87 -21.31
C GLY A 118 11.51 15.78 -20.58
N LYS A 119 11.52 15.88 -19.25
CA LYS A 119 12.70 15.68 -18.41
C LYS A 119 12.72 14.26 -17.84
N ASN A 120 13.92 13.75 -17.58
CA ASN A 120 14.07 12.46 -16.92
C ASN A 120 13.61 12.54 -15.47
N VAL A 121 12.52 11.84 -15.11
CA VAL A 121 11.97 11.78 -13.76
C VAL A 121 11.83 10.34 -13.31
N ASN A 122 12.34 10.01 -12.14
CA ASN A 122 12.20 8.67 -11.59
C ASN A 122 10.86 8.51 -10.82
N PHE A 123 10.06 7.54 -11.24
CA PHE A 123 8.80 7.17 -10.57
C PHE A 123 8.95 5.92 -9.67
N GLY A 124 10.17 5.46 -9.44
CA GLY A 124 10.41 4.20 -8.73
C GLY A 124 10.12 2.97 -9.59
N LEU A 125 10.13 1.80 -8.98
CA LEU A 125 9.87 0.55 -9.68
C LEU A 125 8.42 0.49 -10.17
N ARG A 126 8.19 -0.12 -11.33
CA ARG A 126 6.87 -0.12 -12.03
C ARG A 126 5.71 -0.64 -11.21
N ASP A 127 5.94 -1.63 -10.35
CA ASP A 127 4.89 -2.25 -9.54
C ASP A 127 4.76 -1.60 -8.14
N SER A 128 5.52 -0.52 -7.89
CA SER A 128 5.48 0.18 -6.60
C SER A 128 4.28 1.12 -6.49
N GLY A 129 3.84 1.38 -5.25
CA GLY A 129 2.83 2.39 -4.96
C GLY A 129 3.28 3.79 -5.40
N THR A 130 4.57 4.11 -5.29
CA THR A 130 5.12 5.37 -5.81
C THR A 130 4.88 5.52 -7.31
N TYR A 131 5.09 4.48 -8.10
CA TYR A 131 4.84 4.52 -9.54
C TYR A 131 3.38 4.80 -9.88
N THR A 132 2.45 4.12 -9.22
CA THR A 132 1.01 4.31 -9.41
C THR A 132 0.59 5.73 -9.05
N THR A 133 1.01 6.22 -7.89
CA THR A 133 0.73 7.58 -7.41
C THR A 133 1.33 8.64 -8.35
N ALA A 134 2.61 8.52 -8.70
CA ALA A 134 3.28 9.45 -9.60
C ALA A 134 2.58 9.51 -10.97
N THR A 135 2.31 8.35 -11.57
CA THR A 135 1.61 8.27 -12.86
C THR A 135 0.24 8.96 -12.80
N THR A 136 -0.52 8.73 -11.73
CA THR A 136 -1.85 9.32 -11.52
C THR A 136 -1.77 10.84 -11.38
N ILE A 137 -0.84 11.34 -10.57
CA ILE A 137 -0.68 12.78 -10.32
C ILE A 137 -0.19 13.50 -11.57
N PHE A 138 0.87 13.02 -12.20
CA PHE A 138 1.42 13.65 -13.41
C PHE A 138 0.41 13.66 -14.56
N LYS A 139 -0.36 12.58 -14.73
CA LYS A 139 -1.46 12.52 -15.70
C LYS A 139 -2.56 13.54 -15.37
N ALA A 140 -2.96 13.68 -14.11
CA ALA A 140 -3.98 14.64 -13.68
C ALA A 140 -3.53 16.10 -13.89
N LEU A 141 -2.25 16.38 -13.71
CA LEU A 141 -1.66 17.70 -13.95
C LEU A 141 -1.32 17.95 -15.44
N GLY A 142 -1.46 16.95 -16.31
CA GLY A 142 -1.13 17.07 -17.73
C GLY A 142 0.36 17.24 -18.00
N VAL A 143 1.24 16.78 -17.13
CA VAL A 143 2.71 16.83 -17.29
C VAL A 143 3.21 15.46 -17.71
N GLU A 144 3.95 15.41 -18.82
CA GLU A 144 4.50 14.18 -19.40
C GLU A 144 6.03 14.20 -19.35
N PRO A 145 6.65 13.63 -18.31
CA PRO A 145 8.11 13.49 -18.23
C PRO A 145 8.58 12.23 -18.97
N ASP A 146 9.89 12.14 -19.20
CA ASP A 146 10.56 10.91 -19.59
C ASP A 146 10.77 10.06 -18.33
N VAL A 147 9.92 9.04 -18.15
CA VAL A 147 9.85 8.25 -16.91
C VAL A 147 10.97 7.23 -16.85
N THR A 148 11.73 7.24 -15.76
CA THR A 148 12.69 6.19 -15.40
C THR A 148 12.15 5.36 -14.23
N ASN A 149 12.54 4.08 -14.17
CA ASN A 149 12.04 3.12 -13.17
C ASN A 149 13.21 2.47 -12.41
N LEU A 150 13.87 3.27 -11.58
CA LEU A 150 15.03 2.86 -10.81
C LEU A 150 14.66 2.69 -9.32
N PRO A 151 15.34 1.82 -8.58
CA PRO A 151 15.29 1.85 -7.12
C PRO A 151 15.65 3.24 -6.59
N HIS A 152 14.92 3.72 -5.58
CA HIS A 152 15.05 5.10 -5.09
C HIS A 152 16.47 5.51 -4.63
N PRO A 153 17.27 4.65 -3.94
CA PRO A 153 18.65 5.02 -3.62
C PRO A 153 19.50 5.31 -4.87
N LEU A 154 19.37 4.48 -5.89
CA LEU A 154 20.07 4.68 -7.18
C LEU A 154 19.57 5.94 -7.89
N ALA A 155 18.26 6.21 -7.84
CA ALA A 155 17.67 7.42 -8.42
C ALA A 155 18.19 8.69 -7.70
N LEU A 156 18.32 8.67 -6.38
CA LEU A 156 18.87 9.78 -5.62
C LEU A 156 20.33 10.05 -6.01
N ASP A 157 21.14 9.01 -6.16
CA ASP A 157 22.52 9.17 -6.65
C ASP A 157 22.59 9.74 -8.06
N LYS A 158 21.66 9.37 -8.95
CA LYS A 158 21.57 9.93 -10.30
C LYS A 158 21.10 11.38 -10.28
N LEU A 159 20.18 11.75 -9.38
CA LEU A 159 19.74 13.13 -9.20
C LEU A 159 20.90 14.00 -8.72
N ARG A 160 21.68 13.54 -7.75
CA ARG A 160 22.90 14.21 -7.27
C ARG A 160 23.92 14.50 -8.38
N ARG A 161 24.01 13.62 -9.37
CA ARG A 161 24.89 13.78 -10.53
C ARG A 161 24.26 14.55 -11.69
N GLY A 162 23.00 14.98 -11.55
CA GLY A 162 22.26 15.66 -12.64
C GLY A 162 21.90 14.75 -13.82
N GLU A 163 21.94 13.43 -13.65
CA GLU A 163 21.57 12.47 -14.70
C GLU A 163 20.04 12.32 -14.85
N ILE A 164 19.29 12.67 -13.82
CA ILE A 164 17.83 12.83 -13.84
C ILE A 164 17.49 14.18 -13.22
N SER A 165 16.35 14.74 -13.60
CA SER A 165 15.91 16.07 -13.14
C SER A 165 15.15 16.06 -11.84
N ALA A 166 14.43 14.96 -11.54
CA ALA A 166 13.70 14.78 -10.30
C ALA A 166 13.46 13.29 -10.00
N LEU A 167 13.12 13.02 -8.76
CA LEU A 167 12.54 11.74 -8.35
C LEU A 167 11.26 11.96 -7.53
N VAL A 168 10.29 11.07 -7.70
CA VAL A 168 9.09 11.00 -6.88
C VAL A 168 9.28 9.90 -5.86
N TYR A 169 8.91 10.16 -4.61
CA TYR A 169 8.87 9.16 -3.55
C TYR A 169 7.62 9.32 -2.68
N VAL A 170 6.86 8.26 -2.55
CA VAL A 170 5.63 8.24 -1.75
C VAL A 170 5.91 7.49 -0.47
N ALA A 171 6.10 8.24 0.60
CA ALA A 171 6.55 7.74 1.89
C ALA A 171 6.06 8.65 3.02
N THR A 172 6.04 8.15 4.26
CA THR A 172 5.82 9.02 5.43
C THR A 172 7.00 9.98 5.61
N LYS A 173 6.71 11.19 6.02
CA LYS A 173 7.72 12.22 6.29
C LYS A 173 8.07 12.29 7.80
N PRO A 174 9.33 12.51 8.18
CA PRO A 174 10.52 12.49 7.31
C PRO A 174 10.85 11.06 6.83
N SER A 175 11.21 10.93 5.55
CA SER A 175 11.65 9.65 4.99
C SER A 175 13.16 9.45 5.19
N ARG A 176 13.59 8.22 5.47
CA ARG A 176 15.02 7.90 5.64
C ARG A 176 15.83 8.23 4.39
N LEU A 177 15.22 8.07 3.21
CA LEU A 177 15.88 8.35 1.93
C LEU A 177 16.42 9.78 1.81
N PHE A 178 15.76 10.75 2.44
CA PHE A 178 16.08 12.17 2.29
C PHE A 178 16.76 12.78 3.52
N GLN A 179 17.00 12.02 4.58
CA GLN A 179 17.60 12.54 5.82
C GLN A 179 19.08 12.94 5.67
N ASP A 180 19.79 12.29 4.73
CA ASP A 180 21.22 12.51 4.53
C ASP A 180 21.53 13.50 3.38
N ILE A 181 20.52 14.22 2.87
CA ILE A 181 20.72 15.24 1.84
C ILE A 181 21.31 16.48 2.50
N ARG A 182 22.43 16.96 1.96
CA ARG A 182 23.12 18.14 2.47
C ARG A 182 22.69 19.41 1.71
N PRO A 183 22.77 20.60 2.36
CA PRO A 183 22.41 21.86 1.72
C PRO A 183 23.23 22.17 0.47
N ASP A 184 24.51 21.76 0.43
CA ASP A 184 25.40 22.00 -0.72
C ASP A 184 25.04 21.16 -1.97
N GLU A 185 24.17 20.16 -1.84
CA GLU A 185 23.63 19.39 -2.96
C GLU A 185 22.60 20.19 -3.77
N ASN A 186 22.06 21.29 -3.21
CA ASN A 186 21.05 22.15 -3.83
C ASN A 186 19.81 21.42 -4.35
N LEU A 187 19.46 20.30 -3.73
CA LEU A 187 18.24 19.56 -4.01
C LEU A 187 17.08 20.14 -3.19
N HIS A 188 15.90 20.22 -3.77
CA HIS A 188 14.73 20.79 -3.08
C HIS A 188 13.44 20.09 -3.46
N PHE A 189 12.40 20.21 -2.62
CA PHE A 189 11.09 19.65 -2.87
C PHE A 189 10.26 20.58 -3.76
N LEU A 190 9.60 20.01 -4.77
CA LEU A 190 8.64 20.73 -5.60
C LEU A 190 7.24 20.71 -4.97
N PRO A 191 6.52 21.85 -4.98
CA PRO A 191 5.13 21.88 -4.56
C PRO A 191 4.23 21.20 -5.59
N ILE A 192 3.22 20.49 -5.10
CA ILE A 192 2.15 19.94 -5.92
C ILE A 192 0.94 20.87 -5.83
N THR A 193 0.57 21.44 -6.96
CA THR A 193 -0.57 22.36 -7.09
C THR A 193 -1.43 21.93 -8.28
N GLY A 194 -2.75 22.11 -8.18
CA GLY A 194 -3.67 21.74 -9.24
C GLY A 194 -4.80 20.84 -8.76
N SER A 195 -5.66 20.42 -9.67
CA SER A 195 -6.79 19.55 -9.37
C SER A 195 -6.36 18.08 -9.46
N LEU A 196 -6.49 17.37 -8.36
CA LEU A 196 -6.15 15.95 -8.25
C LEU A 196 -7.40 15.12 -7.89
N PRO A 197 -7.38 13.80 -8.12
CA PRO A 197 -8.43 12.90 -7.64
C PRO A 197 -8.66 13.03 -6.12
N THR A 198 -9.87 12.74 -5.66
CA THR A 198 -10.35 13.02 -4.29
C THR A 198 -9.67 12.16 -3.21
N ASN A 199 -8.99 11.09 -3.58
CA ASN A 199 -8.22 10.24 -2.67
C ASN A 199 -6.84 10.83 -2.28
N TYR A 200 -6.46 11.99 -2.88
CA TYR A 200 -5.28 12.75 -2.48
C TYR A 200 -5.69 13.94 -1.64
N THR A 201 -5.25 13.98 -0.39
CA THR A 201 -5.56 15.08 0.54
C THR A 201 -4.37 16.03 0.67
N PRO A 202 -4.61 17.36 0.70
CA PRO A 202 -3.54 18.34 0.84
C PRO A 202 -2.81 18.21 2.16
N ILE A 203 -1.48 18.32 2.13
CA ILE A 203 -0.57 18.36 3.28
C ILE A 203 0.61 19.29 2.96
N THR A 204 1.43 19.57 3.97
CA THR A 204 2.62 20.43 3.83
C THR A 204 3.86 19.74 4.38
N ILE A 205 4.94 19.77 3.63
CA ILE A 205 6.28 19.40 4.11
C ILE A 205 6.87 20.66 4.76
N THR A 206 7.39 20.54 5.96
CA THR A 206 7.89 21.64 6.76
C THR A 206 9.36 21.45 7.12
N SER A 207 9.99 22.49 7.66
CA SER A 207 11.36 22.42 8.21
C SER A 207 11.49 21.43 9.38
N ASN A 208 10.40 21.10 10.09
CA ASN A 208 10.42 20.06 11.10
C ASN A 208 10.60 18.65 10.50
N ASP A 209 10.18 18.46 9.23
CA ASP A 209 10.36 17.20 8.51
C ASP A 209 11.77 17.12 7.90
N TYR A 210 12.23 18.24 7.28
CA TYR A 210 13.51 18.31 6.57
C TYR A 210 14.14 19.70 6.77
N PRO A 211 14.85 19.91 7.87
CA PRO A 211 15.38 21.23 8.24
C PRO A 211 16.39 21.82 7.25
N GLU A 212 17.11 20.95 6.53
CA GLU A 212 18.14 21.38 5.57
C GLU A 212 17.58 21.68 4.17
N GLN A 213 16.39 21.17 3.82
CA GLN A 213 15.79 21.29 2.49
C GLN A 213 14.58 22.22 2.47
N VAL A 214 13.97 22.49 3.62
CA VAL A 214 12.74 23.29 3.73
C VAL A 214 12.94 24.40 4.77
N SER A 215 12.80 25.64 4.33
CA SER A 215 12.88 26.80 5.24
C SER A 215 11.58 26.95 6.05
N ASN A 216 11.68 27.54 7.23
CA ASN A 216 10.52 27.85 8.08
C ASN A 216 9.50 28.77 7.39
N ASP A 217 9.98 29.68 6.55
CA ASP A 217 9.17 30.70 5.87
C ASP A 217 8.59 30.20 4.53
N ALA A 218 9.07 29.04 4.04
CA ALA A 218 8.67 28.49 2.76
C ALA A 218 8.32 26.98 2.84
N PRO A 219 7.27 26.61 3.55
CA PRO A 219 6.79 25.22 3.60
C PRO A 219 6.29 24.76 2.22
N VAL A 220 6.53 23.50 1.87
CA VAL A 220 6.22 22.96 0.55
C VAL A 220 4.83 22.29 0.58
N LYS A 221 3.90 22.79 -0.22
CA LYS A 221 2.57 22.19 -0.37
C LYS A 221 2.69 20.90 -1.17
N THR A 222 2.08 19.83 -0.67
CA THR A 222 2.01 18.54 -1.35
C THR A 222 0.69 17.85 -1.03
N VAL A 223 0.60 16.57 -1.38
CA VAL A 223 -0.56 15.73 -1.08
C VAL A 223 -0.14 14.44 -0.42
N GLN A 224 -1.08 13.79 0.22
CA GLN A 224 -0.92 12.47 0.79
C GLN A 224 -1.99 11.52 0.30
N VAL A 225 -1.70 10.23 0.35
CA VAL A 225 -2.56 9.12 -0.01
C VAL A 225 -2.62 8.11 1.12
N GLY A 226 -3.81 7.60 1.42
CA GLY A 226 -4.03 6.64 2.49
C GLY A 226 -3.48 5.26 2.15
N THR A 227 -3.04 4.56 3.20
CA THR A 227 -2.63 3.16 3.16
C THR A 227 -3.62 2.34 3.97
N VAL A 228 -4.03 1.21 3.45
CA VAL A 228 -5.06 0.35 4.05
C VAL A 228 -4.57 -1.08 4.24
N LEU A 229 -5.09 -1.72 5.26
CA LEU A 229 -4.99 -3.16 5.45
C LEU A 229 -6.15 -3.83 4.70
N VAL A 230 -5.83 -4.73 3.78
CA VAL A 230 -6.81 -5.47 2.98
C VAL A 230 -6.73 -6.97 3.27
N ALA A 231 -7.84 -7.65 3.06
CA ALA A 231 -7.94 -9.10 3.14
C ALA A 231 -8.76 -9.65 1.98
N TYR A 232 -8.59 -10.93 1.69
CA TYR A 232 -9.46 -11.63 0.77
C TYR A 232 -10.86 -11.80 1.38
N ASN A 233 -11.89 -11.68 0.57
CA ASN A 233 -13.28 -11.87 0.98
C ASN A 233 -13.61 -13.38 1.14
N TRP A 234 -13.12 -13.98 2.22
CA TRP A 234 -13.31 -15.38 2.53
C TRP A 234 -14.77 -15.73 2.81
N PRO A 235 -15.26 -16.91 2.36
CA PRO A 235 -16.55 -17.44 2.81
C PRO A 235 -16.61 -17.55 4.34
N THR A 236 -17.71 -17.10 4.93
CA THR A 236 -17.86 -16.99 6.40
C THR A 236 -17.74 -18.33 7.15
N ASN A 237 -18.00 -19.45 6.47
CA ASN A 237 -17.87 -20.80 7.00
C ASN A 237 -16.47 -21.42 6.82
N SER A 238 -15.51 -20.68 6.24
CA SER A 238 -14.16 -21.19 6.02
C SER A 238 -13.24 -21.00 7.24
N GLU A 239 -12.28 -21.90 7.41
CA GLU A 239 -11.25 -21.76 8.47
C GLU A 239 -10.41 -20.49 8.27
N ARG A 240 -10.20 -20.05 7.02
CA ARG A 240 -9.48 -18.81 6.71
C ARG A 240 -10.23 -17.59 7.21
N TYR A 241 -11.55 -17.54 6.97
CA TYR A 241 -12.37 -16.46 7.53
C TYR A 241 -12.26 -16.38 9.04
N GLN A 242 -12.30 -17.51 9.75
CA GLN A 242 -12.19 -17.53 11.21
C GLN A 242 -10.83 -17.00 11.69
N ARG A 243 -9.73 -17.34 10.98
CA ARG A 243 -8.40 -16.83 11.31
C ARG A 243 -8.27 -15.32 11.05
N VAL A 244 -8.74 -14.87 9.90
CA VAL A 244 -8.76 -13.44 9.56
C VAL A 244 -9.63 -12.66 10.55
N ASN A 245 -10.80 -13.20 10.91
CA ASN A 245 -11.66 -12.61 11.93
C ASN A 245 -10.96 -12.52 13.30
N HIS A 246 -10.30 -13.59 13.74
CA HIS A 246 -9.56 -13.59 15.00
C HIS A 246 -8.46 -12.51 15.01
N PHE A 247 -7.68 -12.42 13.92
CA PHE A 247 -6.70 -11.35 13.77
C PHE A 247 -7.35 -9.96 13.85
N VAL A 248 -8.46 -9.75 13.15
CA VAL A 248 -9.15 -8.45 13.14
C VAL A 248 -9.63 -8.05 14.54
N GLN A 249 -10.16 -9.00 15.33
CA GLN A 249 -10.56 -8.73 16.72
C GLN A 249 -9.33 -8.32 17.56
N ALA A 250 -8.26 -9.12 17.53
CA ALA A 250 -7.03 -8.84 18.25
C ALA A 250 -6.41 -7.49 17.83
N PHE A 251 -6.37 -7.20 16.53
CA PHE A 251 -5.86 -5.94 16.00
C PHE A 251 -6.61 -4.72 16.59
N PHE A 252 -7.93 -4.75 16.57
CA PHE A 252 -8.72 -3.61 17.09
C PHE A 252 -8.66 -3.50 18.61
N GLU A 253 -8.53 -4.62 19.32
CA GLU A 253 -8.38 -4.62 20.77
C GLU A 253 -7.04 -3.98 21.20
N HIS A 254 -5.97 -4.19 20.42
CA HIS A 254 -4.63 -3.67 20.66
C HIS A 254 -4.26 -2.43 19.84
N ILE A 255 -5.21 -1.80 19.17
CA ILE A 255 -4.93 -0.69 18.25
C ILE A 255 -4.16 0.46 18.91
N LYS A 256 -4.46 0.75 20.19
CA LYS A 256 -3.77 1.80 20.94
C LYS A 256 -2.30 1.49 21.19
N ASP A 257 -1.98 0.22 21.43
CA ASP A 257 -0.60 -0.23 21.65
C ASP A 257 0.19 -0.18 20.34
N ILE A 258 -0.46 -0.56 19.23
CA ILE A 258 0.12 -0.41 17.89
C ILE A 258 0.39 1.06 17.58
N GLN A 259 -0.58 1.95 17.81
CA GLN A 259 -0.40 3.39 17.63
C GLN A 259 0.74 3.94 18.48
N ALA A 260 0.85 3.51 19.72
CA ALA A 260 1.91 3.96 20.63
C ALA A 260 3.29 3.42 20.28
N SER A 261 3.39 2.31 19.55
CA SER A 261 4.66 1.68 19.21
C SER A 261 5.51 2.48 18.21
N HIS A 262 4.89 3.39 17.44
CA HIS A 262 5.60 4.22 16.47
C HIS A 262 4.93 5.60 16.32
N PRO A 263 5.69 6.73 16.39
CA PRO A 263 5.13 8.08 16.31
C PRO A 263 4.29 8.36 15.06
N LYS A 264 4.65 7.77 13.92
CA LYS A 264 3.95 7.95 12.65
C LYS A 264 2.57 7.28 12.62
N TRP A 265 2.28 6.38 13.56
CA TRP A 265 1.00 5.63 13.60
C TRP A 265 -0.04 6.22 14.57
N HIS A 266 0.29 7.31 15.24
CA HIS A 266 -0.68 8.04 16.09
C HIS A 266 -1.89 8.58 15.31
N GLN A 267 -1.77 8.70 13.97
CA GLN A 267 -2.80 9.29 13.10
C GLN A 267 -3.74 8.25 12.47
N PHE A 268 -3.73 6.99 12.92
CA PHE A 268 -4.67 6.00 12.40
C PHE A 268 -6.11 6.41 12.65
N ASP A 269 -6.88 6.53 11.59
CA ASP A 269 -8.33 6.66 11.67
C ASP A 269 -8.98 5.34 11.28
N ILE A 270 -9.23 4.52 12.30
CA ILE A 270 -9.86 3.21 12.13
C ILE A 270 -11.32 3.30 11.67
N THR A 271 -11.92 4.47 11.77
CA THR A 271 -13.31 4.73 11.33
C THR A 271 -13.38 5.16 9.87
N SER A 272 -12.27 5.63 9.30
CA SER A 272 -12.19 6.15 7.93
C SER A 272 -12.75 5.17 6.90
N LEU A 273 -13.59 5.69 6.00
CA LEU A 273 -14.17 4.91 4.90
C LEU A 273 -13.24 4.96 3.68
N VAL A 274 -13.12 3.83 2.99
CA VAL A 274 -12.45 3.75 1.70
C VAL A 274 -13.52 3.74 0.61
N SER A 275 -13.65 4.86 -0.09
CA SER A 275 -14.71 5.06 -1.09
C SER A 275 -14.68 3.97 -2.16
N GLY A 276 -15.86 3.40 -2.43
CA GLY A 276 -16.00 2.36 -3.46
C GLY A 276 -15.50 0.97 -3.07
N TRP A 277 -15.01 0.76 -1.84
CA TRP A 277 -14.58 -0.52 -1.32
C TRP A 277 -15.40 -0.96 -0.11
N THR A 278 -15.62 -2.26 0.02
CA THR A 278 -16.37 -2.83 1.13
C THR A 278 -15.45 -3.12 2.30
N ARG A 279 -15.85 -2.70 3.51
CA ARG A 279 -15.14 -3.06 4.73
C ARG A 279 -15.39 -4.53 5.09
N PHE A 280 -14.36 -5.22 5.58
CA PHE A 280 -14.48 -6.59 6.07
C PHE A 280 -15.50 -6.65 7.22
N SER A 281 -16.49 -7.53 7.10
CA SER A 281 -17.64 -7.56 8.02
C SER A 281 -17.28 -7.63 9.50
N PRO A 282 -16.31 -8.44 9.95
CA PRO A 282 -15.89 -8.43 11.35
C PRO A 282 -15.33 -7.09 11.84
N ALA A 283 -14.61 -6.36 10.98
CA ALA A 283 -14.11 -5.02 11.32
C ALA A 283 -15.27 -4.03 11.51
N GLU A 284 -16.23 -4.06 10.60
CA GLU A 284 -17.43 -3.24 10.69
C GLU A 284 -18.26 -3.54 11.95
N GLN A 285 -18.42 -4.83 12.29
CA GLN A 285 -19.14 -5.25 13.48
C GLN A 285 -18.43 -4.82 14.76
N TRP A 286 -17.10 -4.91 14.80
CA TRP A 286 -16.31 -4.46 15.95
C TRP A 286 -16.48 -2.96 16.18
N LEU A 287 -16.35 -2.14 15.13
CA LEU A 287 -16.54 -0.69 15.20
C LEU A 287 -17.95 -0.31 15.70
N LYS A 288 -18.99 -0.96 15.16
CA LYS A 288 -20.37 -0.78 15.63
C LYS A 288 -20.52 -1.11 17.13
N LYS A 289 -19.97 -2.24 17.57
CA LYS A 289 -20.01 -2.65 18.97
C LYS A 289 -19.25 -1.69 19.90
N ALA A 290 -18.17 -1.10 19.40
CA ALA A 290 -17.39 -0.08 20.11
C ALA A 290 -18.02 1.32 20.10
N GLY A 291 -19.15 1.52 19.40
CA GLY A 291 -19.78 2.84 19.23
C GLY A 291 -19.00 3.80 18.33
N LEU A 292 -18.13 3.25 17.48
CA LEU A 292 -17.24 4.00 16.58
C LEU A 292 -17.71 3.89 15.12
N THR A 293 -19.00 4.11 14.88
CA THR A 293 -19.51 4.14 13.49
C THR A 293 -19.14 5.45 12.83
N PRO A 294 -18.67 5.45 11.57
CA PRO A 294 -18.53 6.69 10.81
C PRO A 294 -19.89 7.39 10.70
N GLU A 295 -19.92 8.70 10.78
CA GLU A 295 -21.11 9.45 10.35
C GLU A 295 -21.37 9.10 8.88
N GLU A 296 -22.59 8.64 8.58
CA GLU A 296 -22.99 8.18 7.28
C GLU A 296 -22.84 9.29 6.23
N SER A 297 -21.74 9.32 5.50
CA SER A 297 -21.76 9.85 4.16
C SER A 297 -22.48 8.79 3.31
N LYS A 298 -23.69 9.13 2.87
CA LYS A 298 -24.59 8.26 2.11
C LYS A 298 -23.93 7.78 0.82
N THR A 299 -23.23 6.68 0.88
CA THR A 299 -22.85 5.91 -0.30
C THR A 299 -23.71 4.65 -0.27
N THR A 300 -24.56 4.51 -1.25
CA THR A 300 -25.47 3.37 -1.41
C THR A 300 -24.63 2.10 -1.58
N VAL A 301 -24.48 1.35 -0.53
CA VAL A 301 -23.90 0.00 -0.57
C VAL A 301 -24.94 -0.88 -1.24
N VAL A 302 -24.62 -1.42 -2.41
CA VAL A 302 -25.40 -2.51 -3.00
C VAL A 302 -25.16 -3.74 -2.13
N ASP A 303 -26.12 -4.04 -1.28
CA ASP A 303 -26.12 -5.22 -0.43
C ASP A 303 -26.32 -6.46 -1.32
N LEU A 304 -25.22 -7.15 -1.63
CA LEU A 304 -25.28 -8.40 -2.37
C LEU A 304 -25.89 -9.46 -1.46
N ASP A 305 -27.03 -10.02 -1.89
CA ASP A 305 -27.71 -11.13 -1.23
C ASP A 305 -26.75 -12.31 -0.99
N THR A 306 -26.92 -12.99 0.15
CA THR A 306 -26.13 -14.16 0.57
C THR A 306 -26.03 -15.22 -0.52
N LYS A 307 -27.08 -15.41 -1.34
CA LYS A 307 -27.10 -16.30 -2.50
C LYS A 307 -26.18 -15.83 -3.65
N GLN A 308 -26.03 -14.52 -3.83
CA GLN A 308 -25.13 -13.97 -4.84
C GLN A 308 -23.66 -14.10 -4.36
N ARG A 309 -23.41 -13.98 -3.04
CA ARG A 309 -22.10 -14.26 -2.43
C ARG A 309 -21.74 -15.73 -2.56
N GLU A 310 -22.66 -16.66 -2.27
CA GLU A 310 -22.45 -18.11 -2.43
C GLU A 310 -22.27 -18.51 -3.90
N GLY A 311 -22.94 -17.82 -4.83
CA GLY A 311 -22.77 -18.02 -6.26
C GLY A 311 -21.42 -17.56 -6.81
N LEU A 312 -20.84 -16.50 -6.24
CA LEU A 312 -19.53 -15.97 -6.60
C LEU A 312 -18.37 -16.83 -6.05
N PHE A 313 -18.63 -17.56 -4.96
CA PHE A 313 -17.61 -18.35 -4.24
C PHE A 313 -17.78 -19.87 -4.44
N LYS A 314 -18.21 -20.27 -5.63
CA LYS A 314 -18.13 -21.69 -5.99
C LYS A 314 -16.67 -22.13 -5.99
N ASP A 315 -16.29 -22.51 -4.76
CA ASP A 315 -15.20 -23.44 -4.50
C ASP A 315 -13.75 -22.98 -4.74
N PHE A 316 -12.89 -23.48 -3.88
CA PHE A 316 -11.42 -23.48 -3.95
C PHE A 316 -10.88 -23.80 -5.36
N ALA A 317 -11.60 -24.59 -6.15
CA ALA A 317 -11.30 -24.89 -7.54
C ALA A 317 -11.32 -23.65 -8.46
N GLN A 318 -12.20 -22.68 -8.21
CA GLN A 318 -12.22 -21.42 -8.99
C GLN A 318 -10.99 -20.54 -8.69
N ARG A 319 -10.55 -20.49 -7.44
CA ARG A 319 -9.33 -19.79 -7.05
C ARG A 319 -8.09 -20.43 -7.67
N GLU A 320 -8.03 -21.77 -7.74
CA GLU A 320 -6.94 -22.47 -8.44
C GLU A 320 -6.97 -22.24 -9.96
N ALA A 321 -8.15 -22.13 -10.56
CA ALA A 321 -8.27 -21.82 -11.98
C ALA A 321 -7.78 -20.39 -12.28
N LEU A 322 -8.21 -19.40 -11.49
CA LEU A 322 -7.73 -18.01 -11.58
C LEU A 322 -6.22 -17.90 -11.34
N PHE A 323 -5.69 -18.66 -10.40
CA PHE A 323 -4.24 -18.71 -10.17
C PHE A 323 -3.48 -19.25 -11.38
N ARG A 324 -4.00 -20.29 -12.06
CA ARG A 324 -3.39 -20.82 -13.29
C ARG A 324 -3.45 -19.83 -14.44
N GLU A 325 -4.57 -19.12 -14.60
CA GLU A 325 -4.71 -18.07 -15.62
C GLU A 325 -3.77 -16.91 -15.35
N PHE A 326 -3.67 -16.47 -14.11
CA PHE A 326 -2.75 -15.41 -13.70
C PHE A 326 -1.28 -15.83 -13.87
N ALA A 327 -0.91 -17.05 -13.48
CA ALA A 327 0.44 -17.58 -13.69
C ALA A 327 0.78 -17.69 -15.18
N ALA A 328 -0.19 -18.02 -16.02
CA ALA A 328 -0.03 -18.04 -17.47
C ALA A 328 0.13 -16.62 -18.02
N TYR A 329 -0.69 -15.67 -17.58
CA TYR A 329 -0.58 -14.26 -17.92
C TYR A 329 0.78 -13.65 -17.54
N GLN A 330 1.25 -13.91 -16.32
CA GLN A 330 2.59 -13.47 -15.88
C GLN A 330 3.72 -14.09 -16.71
N LYS A 331 3.54 -15.34 -17.15
CA LYS A 331 4.54 -16.01 -17.99
C LYS A 331 4.63 -15.41 -19.39
N GLU A 332 3.50 -14.96 -19.95
CA GLU A 332 3.43 -14.32 -21.27
C GLU A 332 3.89 -12.86 -21.24
N HIS A 333 3.72 -12.16 -20.10
CA HIS A 333 3.97 -10.72 -19.98
C HIS A 333 5.18 -10.36 -19.10
N ARG A 334 5.97 -11.36 -18.65
CA ARG A 334 7.24 -11.08 -17.98
C ARG A 334 8.19 -10.40 -18.95
N PRO A 335 8.71 -9.20 -18.64
CA PRO A 335 9.83 -8.65 -19.38
C PRO A 335 11.01 -9.60 -19.19
N THR A 336 11.65 -9.97 -20.31
CA THR A 336 12.85 -10.79 -20.31
C THR A 336 13.91 -10.09 -19.46
N ILE A 337 14.25 -10.68 -18.31
CA ILE A 337 15.41 -10.23 -17.53
C ILE A 337 16.63 -10.54 -18.39
N VAL A 338 17.18 -9.53 -19.05
CA VAL A 338 18.49 -9.63 -19.69
C VAL A 338 19.50 -9.80 -18.56
N ALA A 339 20.04 -11.01 -18.41
CA ALA A 339 21.17 -11.25 -17.53
C ALA A 339 22.33 -10.38 -18.01
N TYR A 340 22.77 -9.45 -17.19
CA TYR A 340 24.04 -8.77 -17.40
C TYR A 340 25.14 -9.78 -17.09
N ASP A 341 25.75 -10.36 -18.11
CA ASP A 341 27.03 -11.05 -18.00
C ASP A 341 28.10 -10.03 -17.57
N ASN A 342 28.63 -10.22 -16.39
CA ASN A 342 29.83 -9.56 -15.92
C ASN A 342 31.03 -10.11 -16.71
N HIS A 343 31.60 -9.30 -17.59
CA HIS A 343 32.99 -9.39 -18.02
C HIS A 343 33.73 -8.12 -17.60
#